data_3583ef40a65ed25a25ab25ecb67dbb93
#
_entry.id   3583ef40a65ed25a25ab25ecb67dbb93
#
_cell.length_a   1.000
_cell.length_b   1.000
_cell.length_c   1.000
_cell.angle_alpha   90.00
_cell.angle_beta   90.00
_cell.angle_gamma   90.00
#
_symmetry.space_group_name_H-M   'P 1'
#
loop_
_entity.id
_entity.type
_entity.pdbx_description
1 polymer ?
#
loop_
_entity_poly.entity_id
_entity_poly.type
_entity_poly.pdbx_seq_one_letter_code
_entity_poly.pdbx_strand_id
1 'polypeptide(L)'
;SDIVFHVAADYRLWSRAPKELYDSNVRGTENICIKTSDLKKTLIYTSSVATLGLDKNNESNEETPVTFSDMIGDYKKSKYLAEKIVEKFIKIRKMKWIIVNPSTPIGPGDYKPTPTGKIIYDVLRGRMPAYVDTGLNIVHVDDVAEGHFLALNNGKIGDKYILGGENLKFKDFLDYICGYGKKPKIVVKLNP
;
A
#
# COMPACT_ATOMS: atom_id res chain seq x y z
N SER A 1 -15.32 -18.87 9.43
CA SER A 1 -13.92 -18.48 9.48
C SER A 1 -13.63 -17.75 10.77
N ASP A 2 -12.47 -18.00 11.38
CA ASP A 2 -12.04 -17.36 12.63
C ASP A 2 -11.07 -16.20 12.36
N ILE A 3 -10.55 -16.14 11.17
CA ILE A 3 -9.59 -15.11 10.71
C ILE A 3 -10.13 -14.46 9.45
N VAL A 4 -10.00 -13.16 9.38
CA VAL A 4 -10.34 -12.31 8.23
C VAL A 4 -9.08 -11.59 7.77
N PHE A 5 -8.70 -11.78 6.51
CA PHE A 5 -7.73 -10.94 5.82
C PHE A 5 -8.49 -9.90 5.01
N HIS A 6 -8.45 -8.64 5.42
CA HIS A 6 -9.10 -7.55 4.70
C HIS A 6 -8.10 -6.86 3.78
N VAL A 7 -7.96 -7.38 2.56
CA VAL A 7 -7.04 -6.90 1.53
C VAL A 7 -7.74 -5.97 0.53
N ALA A 8 -9.08 -6.05 0.46
CA ALA A 8 -9.87 -5.30 -0.52
C ALA A 8 -9.71 -3.78 -0.33
N ALA A 9 -9.38 -3.09 -1.41
CA ALA A 9 -9.30 -1.64 -1.46
C ALA A 9 -9.48 -1.13 -2.90
N ASP A 10 -9.98 0.09 -3.04
CA ASP A 10 -9.85 0.85 -4.27
C ASP A 10 -8.49 1.55 -4.28
N TYR A 11 -7.62 1.15 -5.20
CA TYR A 11 -6.23 1.63 -5.31
C TYR A 11 -6.03 2.68 -6.41
N ARG A 12 -7.11 3.25 -6.95
CA ARG A 12 -7.02 4.34 -7.94
C ARG A 12 -6.34 5.55 -7.30
N LEU A 13 -5.19 5.97 -7.82
CA LEU A 13 -4.48 7.16 -7.34
C LEU A 13 -5.23 8.45 -7.66
N TRP A 14 -6.07 8.43 -8.69
CA TRP A 14 -6.93 9.51 -9.11
C TRP A 14 -8.29 8.98 -9.56
N SER A 15 -9.37 9.68 -9.21
CA SER A 15 -10.73 9.33 -9.59
C SER A 15 -11.54 10.60 -9.91
N ARG A 16 -12.39 10.51 -10.94
CA ARG A 16 -13.40 11.54 -11.22
C ARG A 16 -14.52 11.58 -10.17
N ALA A 17 -14.71 10.47 -9.46
CA ALA A 17 -15.70 10.31 -8.41
C ALA A 17 -15.02 9.91 -7.09
N PRO A 18 -14.34 10.84 -6.37
CA PRO A 18 -13.65 10.53 -5.12
C PRO A 18 -14.55 9.85 -4.08
N LYS A 19 -15.84 10.15 -4.08
CA LYS A 19 -16.81 9.55 -3.16
C LYS A 19 -16.80 8.02 -3.23
N GLU A 20 -16.74 7.43 -4.43
CA GLU A 20 -16.71 5.96 -4.59
C GLU A 20 -15.49 5.35 -3.89
N LEU A 21 -14.34 6.03 -3.98
CA LEU A 21 -13.09 5.60 -3.36
C LEU A 21 -13.21 5.65 -1.82
N TYR A 22 -13.80 6.71 -1.27
CA TYR A 22 -14.05 6.79 0.18
C TYR A 22 -15.13 5.78 0.63
N ASP A 23 -16.19 5.58 -0.13
CA ASP A 23 -17.20 4.57 0.17
C ASP A 23 -16.58 3.15 0.18
N SER A 24 -15.71 2.85 -0.78
CA SER A 24 -14.99 1.57 -0.83
C SER A 24 -14.00 1.42 0.32
N ASN A 25 -13.06 2.35 0.46
CA ASN A 25 -11.94 2.20 1.38
C ASN A 25 -12.32 2.49 2.84
N VAL A 26 -13.11 3.52 3.10
CA VAL A 26 -13.43 3.95 4.48
C VAL A 26 -14.67 3.20 4.98
N ARG A 27 -15.82 3.35 4.31
CA ARG A 27 -17.06 2.69 4.74
C ARG A 27 -17.00 1.18 4.61
N GLY A 28 -16.36 0.66 3.52
CA GLY A 28 -16.11 -0.77 3.36
C GLY A 28 -15.30 -1.34 4.51
N THR A 29 -14.20 -0.68 4.89
CA THR A 29 -13.38 -1.10 6.04
C THR A 29 -14.16 -1.00 7.34
N GLU A 30 -14.93 0.07 7.58
CA GLU A 30 -15.77 0.20 8.77
C GLU A 30 -16.77 -0.94 8.90
N ASN A 31 -17.45 -1.31 7.81
CA ASN A 31 -18.40 -2.42 7.79
C ASN A 31 -17.72 -3.76 8.15
N ILE A 32 -16.52 -4.02 7.61
CA ILE A 32 -15.73 -5.20 7.96
C ILE A 32 -15.34 -5.16 9.45
N CYS A 33 -14.88 -4.02 9.96
CA CYS A 33 -14.54 -3.83 11.36
C CYS A 33 -15.74 -4.13 12.28
N ILE A 34 -16.91 -3.60 11.98
CA ILE A 34 -18.13 -3.84 12.75
C ILE A 34 -18.42 -5.34 12.79
N LYS A 35 -18.53 -5.99 11.64
CA LYS A 35 -18.87 -7.42 11.57
C LYS A 35 -17.83 -8.32 12.21
N THR A 36 -16.55 -8.06 11.98
CA THR A 36 -15.45 -8.83 12.56
C THR A 36 -15.41 -8.66 14.08
N SER A 37 -15.69 -7.45 14.56
CA SER A 37 -15.76 -7.14 15.98
C SER A 37 -16.96 -7.81 16.65
N ASP A 38 -18.16 -7.72 16.07
CA ASP A 38 -19.38 -8.32 16.62
C ASP A 38 -19.24 -9.85 16.74
N LEU A 39 -18.55 -10.47 15.78
CA LEU A 39 -18.26 -11.90 15.75
C LEU A 39 -17.00 -12.30 16.54
N LYS A 40 -16.31 -11.34 17.16
CA LYS A 40 -15.05 -11.53 17.92
C LYS A 40 -13.97 -12.28 17.13
N LYS A 41 -13.85 -12.00 15.82
CA LYS A 41 -12.88 -12.65 14.95
C LYS A 41 -11.57 -11.87 14.89
N THR A 42 -10.47 -12.55 14.54
CA THR A 42 -9.18 -11.92 14.26
C THR A 42 -9.21 -11.23 12.89
N LEU A 43 -8.63 -10.03 12.81
CA LEU A 43 -8.49 -9.30 11.57
C LEU A 43 -7.03 -8.97 11.30
N ILE A 44 -6.56 -9.30 10.11
CA ILE A 44 -5.33 -8.75 9.52
C ILE A 44 -5.77 -7.74 8.47
N TYR A 45 -5.54 -6.46 8.76
CA TYR A 45 -5.92 -5.36 7.89
C TYR A 45 -4.76 -4.94 7.01
N THR A 46 -4.94 -4.98 5.70
CA THR A 46 -3.96 -4.50 4.73
C THR A 46 -4.13 -3.00 4.50
N SER A 47 -3.28 -2.22 5.13
CA SER A 47 -3.16 -0.79 4.89
C SER A 47 -2.18 -0.50 3.74
N SER A 48 -1.30 0.45 3.89
CA SER A 48 -0.27 0.82 2.90
C SER A 48 0.80 1.68 3.56
N VAL A 49 2.04 1.63 3.09
CA VAL A 49 3.05 2.64 3.47
C VAL A 49 2.63 4.06 3.11
N ALA A 50 1.65 4.22 2.22
CA ALA A 50 1.09 5.51 1.87
C ALA A 50 0.41 6.25 3.04
N THR A 51 0.11 5.55 4.15
CA THR A 51 -0.47 6.10 5.38
C THR A 51 0.58 6.49 6.43
N LEU A 52 1.85 6.19 6.17
CA LEU A 52 2.95 6.47 7.09
C LEU A 52 3.49 7.89 6.89
N GLY A 53 4.11 8.42 7.94
CA GLY A 53 4.83 9.69 7.88
C GLY A 53 6.08 9.59 7.02
N LEU A 54 6.59 10.74 6.62
CA LEU A 54 7.88 10.85 5.94
C LEU A 54 8.88 11.49 6.89
N ASP A 55 9.96 10.77 7.18
CA ASP A 55 11.13 11.35 7.82
C ASP A 55 12.04 11.93 6.75
N LYS A 56 12.39 13.21 6.89
CA LYS A 56 13.25 13.91 5.90
C LYS A 56 14.74 13.53 6.03
N ASN A 57 15.14 13.02 7.18
CA ASN A 57 16.53 12.76 7.52
C ASN A 57 16.88 11.27 7.60
N ASN A 58 15.88 10.42 7.77
CA ASN A 58 16.06 8.98 7.98
C ASN A 58 14.99 8.18 7.21
N GLU A 59 15.13 6.87 7.22
CA GLU A 59 14.08 5.97 6.74
C GLU A 59 12.87 6.04 7.65
N SER A 60 11.68 6.16 7.06
CA SER A 60 10.41 6.12 7.79
C SER A 60 10.13 4.71 8.31
N ASN A 61 9.51 4.63 9.47
CA ASN A 61 9.07 3.39 10.10
C ASN A 61 7.61 3.50 10.58
N GLU A 62 7.12 2.47 11.24
CA GLU A 62 5.73 2.38 11.74
C GLU A 62 5.38 3.46 12.76
N GLU A 63 6.37 4.02 13.46
CA GLU A 63 6.22 5.05 14.50
C GLU A 63 6.41 6.47 13.96
N THR A 64 6.82 6.63 12.70
CA THR A 64 7.03 7.96 12.10
C THR A 64 5.74 8.79 12.19
N PRO A 65 5.78 9.96 12.85
CA PRO A 65 4.59 10.78 13.05
C PRO A 65 3.92 11.17 11.73
N VAL A 66 2.61 11.11 11.72
CA VAL A 66 1.81 11.42 10.54
C VAL A 66 0.45 11.99 10.92
N THR A 67 -0.01 12.96 10.16
CA THR A 67 -1.32 13.58 10.32
C THR A 67 -2.14 13.49 9.03
N PHE A 68 -3.43 13.76 9.12
CA PHE A 68 -4.29 13.77 7.93
C PHE A 68 -3.86 14.84 6.90
N SER A 69 -3.29 15.95 7.36
CA SER A 69 -2.80 17.03 6.48
C SER A 69 -1.60 16.62 5.62
N ASP A 70 -0.87 15.58 6.03
CA ASP A 70 0.27 15.05 5.28
C ASP A 70 -0.17 14.15 4.11
N MET A 71 -1.45 13.79 4.08
CA MET A 71 -2.01 12.91 3.05
C MET A 71 -2.30 13.66 1.76
N ILE A 72 -1.51 13.41 0.73
CA ILE A 72 -1.69 14.01 -0.61
C ILE A 72 -2.53 13.08 -1.49
N GLY A 73 -3.65 13.61 -2.00
CA GLY A 73 -4.57 12.87 -2.88
C GLY A 73 -5.58 11.98 -2.14
N ASP A 74 -6.68 11.67 -2.82
CA ASP A 74 -7.82 10.97 -2.21
C ASP A 74 -7.51 9.53 -1.80
N TYR A 75 -6.65 8.84 -2.55
CA TYR A 75 -6.22 7.49 -2.19
C TYR A 75 -5.54 7.46 -0.81
N LYS A 76 -4.50 8.28 -0.60
CA LYS A 76 -3.79 8.33 0.69
C LYS A 76 -4.73 8.73 1.82
N LYS A 77 -5.56 9.76 1.60
CA LYS A 77 -6.55 10.21 2.57
C LYS A 77 -7.52 9.10 2.97
N SER A 78 -8.06 8.37 1.99
CA SER A 78 -9.00 7.29 2.26
C SER A 78 -8.37 6.12 2.99
N LYS A 79 -7.14 5.73 2.64
CA LYS A 79 -6.39 4.67 3.33
C LYS A 79 -6.05 5.08 4.76
N TYR A 80 -5.62 6.32 4.98
CA TYR A 80 -5.36 6.86 6.30
C TYR A 80 -6.60 6.83 7.19
N LEU A 81 -7.74 7.31 6.70
CA LEU A 81 -9.00 7.29 7.45
C LEU A 81 -9.45 5.86 7.77
N ALA A 82 -9.33 4.94 6.82
CA ALA A 82 -9.65 3.54 7.02
C ALA A 82 -8.75 2.90 8.10
N GLU A 83 -7.44 3.17 8.07
CA GLU A 83 -6.50 2.70 9.10
C GLU A 83 -6.86 3.25 10.49
N LYS A 84 -7.22 4.54 10.59
CA LYS A 84 -7.67 5.13 11.86
C LYS A 84 -8.94 4.48 12.41
N ILE A 85 -9.84 4.01 11.56
CA ILE A 85 -11.00 3.22 11.99
C ILE A 85 -10.53 1.90 12.62
N VAL A 86 -9.63 1.17 11.97
CA VAL A 86 -9.09 -0.09 12.51
C VAL A 86 -8.40 0.14 13.86
N GLU A 87 -7.51 1.15 13.95
CA GLU A 87 -6.85 1.55 15.21
C GLU A 87 -7.87 1.85 16.34
N LYS A 88 -8.96 2.56 16.00
CA LYS A 88 -10.04 2.85 16.96
C LYS A 88 -10.69 1.58 17.49
N PHE A 89 -11.00 0.61 16.65
CA PHE A 89 -11.57 -0.68 17.06
C PHE A 89 -10.58 -1.47 17.93
N ILE A 90 -9.31 -1.52 17.57
CA ILE A 90 -8.26 -2.15 18.37
C ILE A 90 -8.24 -1.53 19.78
N LYS A 91 -8.15 -0.21 19.86
CA LYS A 91 -7.98 0.52 21.11
C LYS A 91 -9.23 0.49 21.99
N ILE A 92 -10.41 0.75 21.44
CA ILE A 92 -11.65 0.92 22.20
C ILE A 92 -12.30 -0.43 22.51
N ARG A 93 -12.38 -1.34 21.49
CA ARG A 93 -13.00 -2.66 21.65
C ARG A 93 -12.02 -3.76 22.01
N LYS A 94 -10.73 -3.43 22.22
CA LYS A 94 -9.65 -4.38 22.54
C LYS A 94 -9.59 -5.59 21.58
N MET A 95 -9.77 -5.29 20.29
CA MET A 95 -9.79 -6.33 19.27
C MET A 95 -8.39 -6.89 19.00
N LYS A 96 -8.30 -8.21 18.79
CA LYS A 96 -7.05 -8.91 18.45
C LYS A 96 -6.73 -8.76 16.96
N TRP A 97 -6.47 -7.53 16.53
CA TRP A 97 -6.23 -7.18 15.14
C TRP A 97 -4.82 -6.64 14.94
N ILE A 98 -4.30 -6.83 13.75
CA ILE A 98 -2.98 -6.41 13.34
C ILE A 98 -3.11 -5.64 12.02
N ILE A 99 -2.28 -4.64 11.82
CA ILE A 99 -2.21 -3.85 10.61
C ILE A 99 -0.93 -4.21 9.86
N VAL A 100 -1.01 -4.40 8.56
CA VAL A 100 0.17 -4.53 7.70
C VAL A 100 0.15 -3.43 6.65
N ASN A 101 1.32 -2.85 6.39
CA ASN A 101 1.52 -1.73 5.49
C ASN A 101 2.45 -2.14 4.34
N PRO A 102 1.93 -2.80 3.30
CA PRO A 102 2.74 -3.12 2.13
C PRO A 102 3.27 -1.85 1.44
N SER A 103 4.48 -1.94 0.92
CA SER A 103 5.07 -0.89 0.10
C SER A 103 4.54 -0.93 -1.34
N THR A 104 5.36 -1.24 -2.32
CA THR A 104 4.95 -1.31 -3.73
C THR A 104 5.07 -2.76 -4.20
N PRO A 105 4.01 -3.59 -4.04
CA PRO A 105 4.08 -4.98 -4.46
C PRO A 105 4.15 -5.09 -5.98
N ILE A 106 5.06 -5.96 -6.44
CA ILE A 106 5.14 -6.39 -7.83
C ILE A 106 5.25 -7.92 -7.87
N GLY A 107 4.73 -8.53 -8.94
CA GLY A 107 4.82 -9.98 -9.10
C GLY A 107 3.80 -10.53 -10.08
N PRO A 108 3.73 -11.86 -10.23
CA PRO A 108 2.77 -12.50 -11.11
C PRO A 108 1.32 -12.31 -10.63
N GLY A 109 0.37 -12.44 -11.55
CA GLY A 109 -1.05 -12.39 -11.21
C GLY A 109 -1.70 -10.99 -11.28
N ASP A 110 -0.98 -9.94 -11.66
CA ASP A 110 -1.53 -8.59 -11.83
C ASP A 110 -2.31 -8.46 -13.17
N TYR A 111 -3.39 -9.24 -13.31
CA TYR A 111 -4.19 -9.33 -14.54
C TYR A 111 -4.92 -8.04 -14.91
N LYS A 112 -5.34 -7.28 -13.92
CA LYS A 112 -5.87 -5.92 -14.08
C LYS A 112 -4.81 -4.97 -13.54
N PRO A 113 -3.88 -4.50 -14.40
CA PRO A 113 -2.67 -3.86 -13.93
C PRO A 113 -2.90 -2.81 -12.85
N THR A 114 -2.27 -3.01 -11.71
CA THR A 114 -2.13 -1.99 -10.67
C THR A 114 -1.39 -0.77 -11.25
N PRO A 115 -1.40 0.39 -10.60
CA PRO A 115 -0.60 1.53 -11.08
C PRO A 115 0.88 1.17 -11.33
N THR A 116 1.48 0.34 -10.47
CA THR A 116 2.87 -0.12 -10.64
C THR A 116 3.00 -1.13 -11.78
N GLY A 117 2.12 -2.12 -11.85
CA GLY A 117 2.10 -3.08 -12.97
C GLY A 117 1.90 -2.38 -14.31
N LYS A 118 1.09 -1.30 -14.33
CA LYS A 118 0.92 -0.48 -15.53
C LYS A 118 2.21 0.22 -15.95
N ILE A 119 3.04 0.69 -15.00
CA ILE A 119 4.36 1.25 -15.32
C ILE A 119 5.21 0.21 -16.04
N ILE A 120 5.31 -1.01 -15.50
CA ILE A 120 6.07 -2.11 -16.11
C ILE A 120 5.56 -2.39 -17.53
N TYR A 121 4.24 -2.51 -17.67
CA TYR A 121 3.59 -2.76 -18.96
C TYR A 121 3.88 -1.65 -19.97
N ASP A 122 3.75 -0.37 -19.57
CA ASP A 122 3.95 0.78 -20.45
C ASP A 122 5.42 0.93 -20.87
N VAL A 123 6.38 0.66 -19.96
CA VAL A 123 7.82 0.63 -20.30
C VAL A 123 8.12 -0.46 -21.33
N LEU A 124 7.66 -1.69 -21.09
CA LEU A 124 7.87 -2.82 -22.02
C LEU A 124 7.22 -2.58 -23.39
N ARG A 125 6.17 -1.79 -23.46
CA ARG A 125 5.50 -1.38 -24.71
C ARG A 125 6.09 -0.12 -25.35
N GLY A 126 7.11 0.50 -24.73
CA GLY A 126 7.70 1.75 -25.23
C GLY A 126 6.76 2.97 -25.12
N ARG A 127 5.81 2.94 -24.21
CA ARG A 127 4.79 4.00 -24.00
C ARG A 127 5.15 4.99 -22.91
N MET A 128 6.30 4.85 -22.25
CA MET A 128 6.76 5.76 -21.21
C MET A 128 7.91 6.61 -21.77
N PRO A 129 7.65 7.88 -22.17
CA PRO A 129 8.67 8.72 -22.81
C PRO A 129 9.58 9.42 -21.80
N ALA A 130 9.14 9.57 -20.55
CA ALA A 130 9.83 10.36 -19.54
C ALA A 130 9.51 9.89 -18.13
N TYR A 131 10.25 10.36 -17.12
CA TYR A 131 10.05 10.02 -15.70
C TYR A 131 10.27 11.25 -14.81
N VAL A 132 9.76 11.18 -13.57
CA VAL A 132 10.05 12.15 -12.51
C VAL A 132 11.09 11.57 -11.55
N ASP A 133 11.91 12.46 -10.93
CA ASP A 133 12.91 12.05 -9.95
C ASP A 133 12.24 11.74 -8.61
N THR A 134 12.05 10.46 -8.35
CA THR A 134 11.41 9.93 -7.14
C THR A 134 11.98 8.55 -6.82
N GLY A 135 11.54 7.96 -5.72
CA GLY A 135 11.89 6.60 -5.31
C GLY A 135 10.66 5.76 -5.00
N LEU A 136 10.85 4.47 -5.02
CA LEU A 136 9.88 3.47 -4.63
C LEU A 136 10.56 2.41 -3.76
N ASN A 137 9.87 1.92 -2.75
CA ASN A 137 10.23 0.68 -2.09
C ASN A 137 9.50 -0.45 -2.80
N ILE A 138 10.22 -1.36 -3.44
CA ILE A 138 9.67 -2.46 -4.22
C ILE A 138 9.75 -3.74 -3.39
N VAL A 139 8.67 -4.51 -3.37
CA VAL A 139 8.58 -5.79 -2.65
C VAL A 139 7.92 -6.84 -3.55
N HIS A 140 8.36 -8.11 -3.44
CA HIS A 140 7.69 -9.18 -4.17
C HIS A 140 6.31 -9.49 -3.57
N VAL A 141 5.32 -9.77 -4.39
CA VAL A 141 3.95 -10.01 -3.94
C VAL A 141 3.84 -11.23 -3.02
N ASP A 142 4.66 -12.26 -3.24
CA ASP A 142 4.69 -13.45 -2.39
C ASP A 142 5.26 -13.14 -1.00
N ASP A 143 6.27 -12.26 -0.91
CA ASP A 143 6.81 -11.80 0.39
C ASP A 143 5.75 -11.00 1.16
N VAL A 144 4.94 -10.21 0.45
CA VAL A 144 3.79 -9.52 1.07
C VAL A 144 2.77 -10.53 1.57
N ALA A 145 2.46 -11.57 0.80
CA ALA A 145 1.52 -12.62 1.22
C ALA A 145 2.06 -13.37 2.46
N GLU A 146 3.33 -13.77 2.45
CA GLU A 146 3.97 -14.39 3.60
C GLU A 146 3.99 -13.47 4.81
N GLY A 147 4.28 -12.19 4.61
CA GLY A 147 4.26 -11.17 5.66
C GLY A 147 2.90 -11.08 6.38
N HIS A 148 1.78 -11.29 5.67
CA HIS A 148 0.46 -11.37 6.30
C HIS A 148 0.35 -12.60 7.23
N PHE A 149 0.88 -13.75 6.83
CA PHE A 149 0.89 -14.96 7.67
C PHE A 149 1.85 -14.82 8.86
N LEU A 150 3.01 -14.21 8.65
CA LEU A 150 3.95 -13.92 9.75
C LEU A 150 3.34 -12.95 10.76
N ALA A 151 2.65 -11.90 10.29
CA ALA A 151 1.94 -10.99 11.17
C ALA A 151 0.83 -11.70 11.96
N LEU A 152 0.07 -12.60 11.33
CA LEU A 152 -0.96 -13.40 12.02
C LEU A 152 -0.35 -14.28 13.12
N ASN A 153 0.76 -14.96 12.84
CA ASN A 153 1.32 -15.99 13.73
C ASN A 153 2.23 -15.40 14.82
N ASN A 154 2.97 -14.33 14.51
CA ASN A 154 4.04 -13.80 15.36
C ASN A 154 3.83 -12.34 15.75
N GLY A 155 2.90 -11.63 15.10
CA GLY A 155 2.68 -10.21 15.33
C GLY A 155 2.03 -9.92 16.68
N LYS A 156 2.40 -8.78 17.24
CA LYS A 156 1.76 -8.27 18.46
C LYS A 156 0.44 -7.61 18.11
N ILE A 157 -0.56 -7.90 18.94
CA ILE A 157 -1.89 -7.33 18.77
C ILE A 157 -1.82 -5.81 18.90
N GLY A 158 -2.41 -5.13 17.93
CA GLY A 158 -2.46 -3.69 17.87
C GLY A 158 -1.29 -3.02 17.17
N ASP A 159 -0.23 -3.77 16.87
CA ASP A 159 0.93 -3.25 16.16
C ASP A 159 0.69 -3.14 14.66
N LYS A 160 1.55 -2.37 14.02
CA LYS A 160 1.67 -2.24 12.56
C LYS A 160 2.97 -2.88 12.11
N TYR A 161 2.99 -3.37 10.88
CA TYR A 161 4.16 -3.97 10.26
C TYR A 161 4.29 -3.52 8.82
N ILE A 162 5.40 -2.86 8.49
CA ILE A 162 5.75 -2.54 7.12
C ILE A 162 6.16 -3.83 6.41
N LEU A 163 5.52 -4.12 5.29
CA LEU A 163 5.91 -5.19 4.38
C LEU A 163 6.64 -4.57 3.19
N GLY A 164 7.91 -4.29 3.41
CA GLY A 164 8.80 -3.63 2.46
C GLY A 164 9.84 -4.57 1.88
N GLY A 165 10.53 -4.10 0.86
CA GLY A 165 11.65 -4.76 0.21
C GLY A 165 12.77 -3.77 -0.06
N GLU A 166 13.14 -3.56 -1.31
CA GLU A 166 14.28 -2.75 -1.70
C GLU A 166 13.89 -1.29 -2.02
N ASN A 167 14.64 -0.34 -1.47
CA ASN A 167 14.51 1.07 -1.80
C ASN A 167 15.25 1.37 -3.11
N LEU A 168 14.51 1.71 -4.17
CA LEU A 168 15.06 2.00 -5.48
C LEU A 168 14.74 3.42 -5.92
N LYS A 169 15.69 4.08 -6.59
CA LYS A 169 15.36 5.26 -7.39
C LYS A 169 14.46 4.84 -8.53
N PHE A 170 13.46 5.63 -8.85
CA PHE A 170 12.52 5.32 -9.92
C PHE A 170 13.22 5.12 -11.27
N LYS A 171 14.27 5.92 -11.53
CA LYS A 171 15.12 5.75 -12.72
C LYS A 171 15.76 4.38 -12.80
N ASP A 172 16.32 3.88 -11.68
CA ASP A 172 16.98 2.57 -11.66
C ASP A 172 15.97 1.44 -11.89
N PHE A 173 14.78 1.55 -11.27
CA PHE A 173 13.67 0.62 -11.54
C PHE A 173 13.29 0.57 -13.03
N LEU A 174 13.17 1.73 -13.68
CA LEU A 174 12.91 1.80 -15.11
C LEU A 174 14.04 1.19 -15.95
N ASP A 175 15.30 1.42 -15.57
CA ASP A 175 16.45 0.84 -16.26
C ASP A 175 16.49 -0.68 -16.16
N TYR A 176 16.13 -1.27 -15.01
CA TYR A 176 15.95 -2.73 -14.87
C TYR A 176 14.91 -3.26 -15.84
N ILE A 177 13.73 -2.63 -15.90
CA ILE A 177 12.67 -3.06 -16.81
C ILE A 177 13.12 -2.95 -18.27
N CYS A 178 13.78 -1.84 -18.64
CA CYS A 178 14.31 -1.63 -19.98
C CYS A 178 15.35 -2.69 -20.35
N GLY A 179 16.27 -3.00 -19.43
CA GLY A 179 17.30 -4.03 -19.62
C GLY A 179 16.69 -5.40 -19.84
N TYR A 180 15.73 -5.81 -19.01
CA TYR A 180 15.02 -7.08 -19.15
C TYR A 180 14.24 -7.16 -20.46
N GLY A 181 13.51 -6.10 -20.80
CA GLY A 181 12.70 -6.02 -22.02
C GLY A 181 13.50 -5.71 -23.29
N LYS A 182 14.82 -5.53 -23.21
CA LYS A 182 15.68 -5.08 -24.32
C LYS A 182 15.16 -3.81 -24.98
N LYS A 183 14.71 -2.85 -24.17
CA LYS A 183 14.17 -1.55 -24.58
C LYS A 183 15.22 -0.44 -24.39
N PRO A 184 15.14 0.66 -25.19
CA PRO A 184 15.96 1.84 -24.95
C PRO A 184 15.70 2.40 -23.54
N LYS A 185 16.76 2.90 -22.87
CA LYS A 185 16.62 3.57 -21.59
C LYS A 185 15.81 4.87 -21.71
N ILE A 186 14.99 5.13 -20.71
CA ILE A 186 14.22 6.36 -20.61
C ILE A 186 15.13 7.43 -20.01
N VAL A 187 15.49 8.42 -20.81
CA VAL A 187 16.49 9.45 -20.41
C VAL A 187 15.88 10.82 -20.10
N VAL A 188 14.63 11.06 -20.50
CA VAL A 188 13.98 12.36 -20.29
C VAL A 188 13.45 12.42 -18.86
N LYS A 189 14.07 13.30 -18.06
CA LYS A 189 13.62 13.61 -16.70
C LYS A 189 12.71 14.85 -16.76
N LEU A 190 11.53 14.74 -16.14
CA LEU A 190 10.61 15.86 -15.93
C LEU A 190 10.88 16.49 -14.57
N ASN A 191 10.81 17.82 -14.51
CA ASN A 191 10.76 18.52 -13.24
C ASN A 191 9.32 18.45 -12.71
N PRO A 192 9.13 18.20 -11.40
CA PRO A 192 7.83 18.18 -10.77
C PRO A 192 7.14 19.54 -10.77
#